data_b8774ca339f93350849fb518f868ad38
#
_entry.id   b8774ca339f93350849fb518f868ad38
#
_cell.length_a   1.000
_cell.length_b   1.000
_cell.length_c   1.000
_cell.angle_alpha   90.00
_cell.angle_beta   90.00
_cell.angle_gamma   90.00
#
_symmetry.space_group_name_H-M   'P 1'
#
loop_
_entity.id
_entity.type
_entity.pdbx_description
1 polymer ?
#
loop_
_entity_poly.entity_id
_entity_poly.type
_entity_poly.pdbx_seq_one_letter_code
_entity_poly.pdbx_strand_id
1 'polypeptide(L)'
;MLAEFKDVVKTYGEGEGKQIAVDHVSFTIDEGEFVVILGQSGAGKSTILNMLGGMDTPTEGTVTVAGREISGMNDRQLGSYRAQVIGFIFQFYNLLPSLTAYENIALTKSIVKNAIEPDKLLELVGLSKCRNKFPAQMSGGEQQRVSIARALAKNPKILLGDEPTGALDSETGVIVLELLQKLCREEKKTVIIVTHNSDIAKCADKVIRMKNGKIKDITINDKPLDVKEVDW
;
A
#
# COMPACT_ATOMS: atom_id res chain seq x y z
N MET A 1 1.78 16.10 -8.64
CA MET A 1 0.56 15.43 -8.18
C MET A 1 0.44 14.06 -8.85
N LEU A 2 0.42 13.00 -8.06
CA LEU A 2 0.29 11.61 -8.53
C LEU A 2 -1.12 11.06 -8.34
N ALA A 3 -1.75 11.35 -7.21
CA ALA A 3 -3.13 10.97 -6.93
C ALA A 3 -3.95 12.15 -6.40
N GLU A 4 -5.22 12.18 -6.75
CA GLU A 4 -6.20 13.17 -6.30
C GLU A 4 -7.53 12.50 -5.98
N PHE A 5 -8.06 12.78 -4.81
CA PHE A 5 -9.44 12.55 -4.40
C PHE A 5 -10.16 13.88 -4.41
N LYS A 6 -11.30 13.94 -5.08
CA LYS A 6 -12.10 15.14 -5.16
C LYS A 6 -13.55 14.83 -4.78
N ASP A 7 -13.95 15.31 -3.61
CA ASP A 7 -15.30 15.18 -3.03
C ASP A 7 -15.83 13.74 -3.05
N VAL A 8 -14.97 12.79 -2.62
CA VAL A 8 -15.24 11.36 -2.74
C VAL A 8 -16.15 10.89 -1.62
N VAL A 9 -17.23 10.21 -2.02
CA VAL A 9 -18.14 9.48 -1.12
C VAL A 9 -18.11 7.99 -1.48
N LYS A 10 -18.07 7.13 -0.46
CA LYS A 10 -18.26 5.69 -0.61
C LYS A 10 -19.29 5.17 0.36
N THR A 11 -20.33 4.56 -0.17
CA THR A 11 -21.36 3.89 0.62
C THR A 11 -21.44 2.41 0.27
N TYR A 12 -21.74 1.59 1.27
CA TYR A 12 -22.01 0.16 1.11
C TYR A 12 -23.45 -0.14 1.57
N GLY A 13 -24.04 -1.19 1.03
CA GLY A 13 -25.40 -1.61 1.33
C GLY A 13 -26.47 -0.73 0.67
N GLU A 14 -27.73 -1.15 0.81
CA GLU A 14 -28.92 -0.47 0.29
C GLU A 14 -29.96 -0.27 1.40
N GLY A 15 -30.85 0.70 1.21
CA GLY A 15 -31.98 0.96 2.10
C GLY A 15 -31.53 1.30 3.54
N GLU A 16 -32.15 0.68 4.55
CA GLU A 16 -31.85 0.90 5.97
C GLU A 16 -30.46 0.38 6.39
N GLY A 17 -29.83 -0.49 5.59
CA GLY A 17 -28.47 -1.00 5.80
C GLY A 17 -27.37 -0.15 5.18
N LYS A 18 -27.67 1.02 4.64
CA LYS A 18 -26.70 1.92 4.00
C LYS A 18 -25.70 2.46 5.01
N GLN A 19 -24.40 2.16 4.78
CA GLN A 19 -23.29 2.65 5.61
C GLN A 19 -22.37 3.54 4.78
N ILE A 20 -22.11 4.75 5.25
CA ILE A 20 -21.14 5.67 4.64
C ILE A 20 -19.76 5.31 5.20
N ALA A 21 -18.88 4.76 4.38
CA ALA A 21 -17.51 4.41 4.75
C ALA A 21 -16.53 5.55 4.51
N VAL A 22 -16.77 6.38 3.49
CA VAL A 22 -16.01 7.60 3.17
C VAL A 22 -17.02 8.69 2.85
N ASP A 23 -16.87 9.88 3.45
CA ASP A 23 -17.84 10.96 3.44
C ASP A 23 -17.16 12.28 3.05
N HIS A 24 -17.35 12.69 1.78
CA HIS A 24 -16.86 13.93 1.20
C HIS A 24 -15.34 14.19 1.42
N VAL A 25 -14.51 13.24 1.02
CA VAL A 25 -13.07 13.27 1.23
C VAL A 25 -12.36 13.86 0.02
N SER A 26 -11.48 14.87 0.26
CA SER A 26 -10.63 15.49 -0.75
C SER A 26 -9.20 15.62 -0.26
N PHE A 27 -8.24 15.12 -1.04
CA PHE A 27 -6.80 15.27 -0.78
C PHE A 27 -5.99 14.97 -2.04
N THR A 28 -4.71 15.34 -2.01
CA THR A 28 -3.75 15.04 -3.07
C THR A 28 -2.52 14.33 -2.52
N ILE A 29 -1.86 13.54 -3.36
CA ILE A 29 -0.58 12.88 -3.08
C ILE A 29 0.37 13.21 -4.22
N ASP A 30 1.60 13.57 -3.89
CA ASP A 30 2.64 13.84 -4.88
C ASP A 30 3.51 12.60 -5.16
N GLU A 31 4.24 12.63 -6.26
CA GLU A 31 5.13 11.52 -6.63
C GLU A 31 6.34 11.47 -5.69
N GLY A 32 6.67 10.27 -5.23
CA GLY A 32 7.80 10.04 -4.32
C GLY A 32 7.51 10.42 -2.86
N GLU A 33 6.24 10.67 -2.47
CA GLU A 33 5.86 10.89 -1.06
C GLU A 33 5.70 9.55 -0.30
N PHE A 34 6.13 9.56 0.95
CA PHE A 34 5.76 8.56 1.95
C PHE A 34 4.54 9.08 2.72
N VAL A 35 3.37 8.51 2.45
CA VAL A 35 2.09 8.97 2.99
C VAL A 35 1.54 7.97 3.99
N VAL A 36 1.10 8.46 5.15
CA VAL A 36 0.39 7.63 6.14
C VAL A 36 -1.05 8.12 6.28
N ILE A 37 -1.99 7.20 6.08
CA ILE A 37 -3.41 7.40 6.38
C ILE A 37 -3.67 6.77 7.74
N LEU A 38 -3.84 7.63 8.76
CA LEU A 38 -3.95 7.23 10.16
C LEU A 38 -5.40 7.30 10.63
N GLY A 39 -5.82 6.34 11.44
CA GLY A 39 -7.14 6.35 12.07
C GLY A 39 -7.48 5.04 12.75
N GLN A 40 -8.51 5.04 13.59
CA GLN A 40 -9.00 3.84 14.26
C GLN A 40 -9.59 2.83 13.27
N SER A 41 -9.81 1.58 13.71
CA SER A 41 -10.57 0.60 12.92
C SER A 41 -11.95 1.17 12.55
N GLY A 42 -12.40 0.92 11.32
CA GLY A 42 -13.66 1.45 10.82
C GLY A 42 -13.64 2.94 10.39
N ALA A 43 -12.50 3.64 10.45
CA ALA A 43 -12.41 5.04 10.05
C ALA A 43 -12.50 5.29 8.52
N GLY A 44 -12.55 4.24 7.69
CA GLY A 44 -12.61 4.35 6.22
C GLY A 44 -11.26 4.24 5.51
N LYS A 45 -10.16 3.97 6.23
CA LYS A 45 -8.79 3.91 5.68
C LYS A 45 -8.62 2.87 4.56
N SER A 46 -8.99 1.60 4.83
CA SER A 46 -8.87 0.53 3.83
C SER A 46 -9.80 0.77 2.63
N THR A 47 -10.93 1.45 2.82
CA THR A 47 -11.80 1.89 1.72
C THR A 47 -11.10 2.88 0.79
N ILE A 48 -10.40 3.89 1.35
CA ILE A 48 -9.57 4.81 0.56
C ILE A 48 -8.46 4.05 -0.16
N LEU A 49 -7.77 3.14 0.55
CA LEU A 49 -6.71 2.34 -0.05
C LEU A 49 -7.21 1.48 -1.21
N ASN A 50 -8.39 0.86 -1.05
CA ASN A 50 -9.03 0.06 -2.09
C ASN A 50 -9.43 0.90 -3.31
N MET A 51 -9.95 2.11 -3.09
CA MET A 51 -10.27 3.02 -4.20
C MET A 51 -8.99 3.48 -4.91
N LEU A 52 -7.92 3.87 -4.19
CA LEU A 52 -6.61 4.17 -4.77
C LEU A 52 -6.07 3.00 -5.60
N GLY A 53 -6.26 1.80 -5.09
CA GLY A 53 -5.81 0.58 -5.73
C GLY A 53 -6.69 0.09 -6.88
N GLY A 54 -7.84 0.74 -7.14
CA GLY A 54 -8.80 0.28 -8.14
C GLY A 54 -9.40 -1.09 -7.82
N MET A 55 -9.49 -1.43 -6.53
CA MET A 55 -10.19 -2.62 -6.03
C MET A 55 -11.66 -2.30 -5.73
N ASP A 56 -11.95 -1.01 -5.57
CA ASP A 56 -13.29 -0.47 -5.36
C ASP A 56 -13.43 0.86 -6.12
N THR A 57 -14.65 1.32 -6.31
CA THR A 57 -14.96 2.60 -6.97
C THR A 57 -15.76 3.49 -6.04
N PRO A 58 -15.60 4.82 -6.11
CA PRO A 58 -16.41 5.74 -5.33
C PRO A 58 -17.89 5.66 -5.74
N THR A 59 -18.78 5.98 -4.80
CA THR A 59 -20.21 6.17 -5.08
C THR A 59 -20.46 7.54 -5.70
N GLU A 60 -19.72 8.56 -5.21
CA GLU A 60 -19.76 9.93 -5.71
C GLU A 60 -18.35 10.53 -5.68
N GLY A 61 -18.13 11.61 -6.45
CA GLY A 61 -16.83 12.24 -6.58
C GLY A 61 -15.90 11.53 -7.53
N THR A 62 -14.64 11.98 -7.61
CA THR A 62 -13.67 11.46 -8.56
C THR A 62 -12.35 11.08 -7.90
N VAL A 63 -11.73 10.01 -8.41
CA VAL A 63 -10.38 9.57 -8.04
C VAL A 63 -9.53 9.56 -9.30
N THR A 64 -8.47 10.36 -9.30
CA THR A 64 -7.50 10.44 -10.39
C THR A 64 -6.15 9.93 -9.91
N VAL A 65 -5.50 9.03 -10.65
CA VAL A 65 -4.18 8.49 -10.33
C VAL A 65 -3.31 8.44 -11.58
N ALA A 66 -2.09 8.93 -11.47
CA ALA A 66 -1.12 9.01 -12.58
C ALA A 66 -1.71 9.66 -13.84
N GLY A 67 -2.49 10.75 -13.65
CA GLY A 67 -3.14 11.50 -14.72
C GLY A 67 -4.34 10.80 -15.37
N ARG A 68 -4.86 9.72 -14.77
CA ARG A 68 -6.04 8.98 -15.26
C ARG A 68 -7.14 9.00 -14.21
N GLU A 69 -8.34 9.38 -14.59
CA GLU A 69 -9.51 9.20 -13.74
C GLU A 69 -9.88 7.71 -13.69
N ILE A 70 -9.80 7.12 -12.49
CA ILE A 70 -10.06 5.69 -12.29
C ILE A 70 -11.49 5.41 -11.81
N SER A 71 -12.19 6.41 -11.30
CA SER A 71 -13.57 6.31 -10.81
C SER A 71 -14.56 5.81 -11.83
N GLY A 72 -14.39 6.14 -13.10
CA GLY A 72 -15.25 5.72 -14.22
C GLY A 72 -14.75 4.49 -14.99
N MET A 73 -13.67 3.83 -14.56
CA MET A 73 -13.10 2.67 -15.25
C MET A 73 -13.92 1.41 -15.03
N ASN A 74 -14.06 0.60 -16.08
CA ASN A 74 -14.62 -0.76 -15.99
C ASN A 74 -13.58 -1.76 -15.44
N ASP A 75 -14.01 -2.98 -15.08
CA ASP A 75 -13.15 -4.01 -14.45
C ASP A 75 -11.89 -4.34 -15.26
N ARG A 76 -11.99 -4.37 -16.60
CA ARG A 76 -10.85 -4.63 -17.48
C ARG A 76 -9.82 -3.50 -17.43
N GLN A 77 -10.29 -2.25 -17.40
CA GLN A 77 -9.44 -1.07 -17.29
C GLN A 77 -8.79 -0.99 -15.92
N LEU A 78 -9.55 -1.25 -14.83
CA LEU A 78 -9.03 -1.35 -13.47
C LEU A 78 -8.01 -2.49 -13.33
N GLY A 79 -8.24 -3.64 -13.99
CA GLY A 79 -7.27 -4.73 -14.05
C GLY A 79 -5.94 -4.30 -14.67
N SER A 80 -5.99 -3.58 -15.80
CA SER A 80 -4.79 -3.03 -16.45
C SER A 80 -4.10 -1.95 -15.59
N TYR A 81 -4.88 -1.09 -14.94
CA TYR A 81 -4.38 -0.08 -14.00
C TYR A 81 -3.62 -0.74 -12.83
N ARG A 82 -4.22 -1.73 -12.16
CA ARG A 82 -3.57 -2.48 -11.07
C ARG A 82 -2.28 -3.17 -11.51
N ALA A 83 -2.28 -3.73 -12.72
CA ALA A 83 -1.10 -4.39 -13.26
C ALA A 83 0.07 -3.43 -13.50
N GLN A 84 -0.19 -2.19 -13.92
CA GLN A 84 0.83 -1.25 -14.37
C GLN A 84 1.26 -0.24 -13.31
N VAL A 85 0.36 0.15 -12.40
CA VAL A 85 0.57 1.31 -11.53
C VAL A 85 0.72 0.94 -10.06
N ILE A 86 0.02 -0.10 -9.60
CA ILE A 86 -0.16 -0.40 -8.18
C ILE A 86 0.60 -1.65 -7.74
N GLY A 87 1.31 -1.57 -6.63
CA GLY A 87 1.81 -2.71 -5.86
C GLY A 87 1.08 -2.78 -4.52
N PHE A 88 0.36 -3.88 -4.25
CA PHE A 88 -0.31 -4.10 -2.97
C PHE A 88 0.54 -4.89 -2.00
N ILE A 89 0.57 -4.44 -0.75
CA ILE A 89 1.20 -5.09 0.41
C ILE A 89 0.10 -5.27 1.46
N PHE A 90 -0.20 -6.51 1.82
CA PHE A 90 -1.28 -6.86 2.73
C PHE A 90 -0.75 -7.23 4.11
N GLN A 91 -1.58 -7.06 5.14
CA GLN A 91 -1.27 -7.42 6.52
C GLN A 91 -0.92 -8.92 6.69
N PHE A 92 -1.63 -9.81 6.01
CA PHE A 92 -1.45 -11.26 6.08
C PHE A 92 -0.67 -11.84 4.89
N TYR A 93 0.25 -11.06 4.31
CA TYR A 93 1.20 -11.44 3.26
C TYR A 93 0.59 -11.92 1.94
N ASN A 94 -0.51 -12.68 1.97
CA ASN A 94 -1.22 -13.27 0.82
C ASN A 94 -0.28 -14.05 -0.13
N LEU A 95 0.71 -14.75 0.43
CA LEU A 95 1.57 -15.64 -0.34
C LEU A 95 0.84 -16.95 -0.64
N LEU A 96 1.10 -17.53 -1.80
CA LEU A 96 0.62 -18.86 -2.13
C LEU A 96 1.47 -19.89 -1.38
N PRO A 97 0.87 -20.70 -0.47
CA PRO A 97 1.63 -21.58 0.42
C PRO A 97 2.32 -22.74 -0.32
N SER A 98 1.81 -23.10 -1.50
CA SER A 98 2.35 -24.15 -2.37
C SER A 98 3.52 -23.69 -3.26
N LEU A 99 3.87 -22.41 -3.23
CA LEU A 99 4.94 -21.81 -4.02
C LEU A 99 6.07 -21.32 -3.12
N THR A 100 7.30 -21.48 -3.59
CA THR A 100 8.49 -20.93 -2.95
C THR A 100 8.48 -19.39 -2.96
N ALA A 101 9.40 -18.75 -2.24
CA ALA A 101 9.58 -17.30 -2.26
C ALA A 101 9.81 -16.79 -3.70
N TYR A 102 10.71 -17.45 -4.44
CA TYR A 102 10.97 -17.14 -5.84
C TYR A 102 9.72 -17.23 -6.72
N GLU A 103 8.99 -18.35 -6.62
CA GLU A 103 7.79 -18.59 -7.43
C GLU A 103 6.67 -17.62 -7.12
N ASN A 104 6.47 -17.26 -5.85
CA ASN A 104 5.50 -16.23 -5.44
C ASN A 104 5.77 -14.88 -6.15
N ILE A 105 7.04 -14.50 -6.28
CA ILE A 105 7.43 -13.27 -7.00
C ILE A 105 7.30 -13.48 -8.52
N ALA A 106 7.73 -14.64 -9.04
CA ALA A 106 7.75 -14.96 -10.46
C ALA A 106 6.36 -14.99 -11.11
N LEU A 107 5.28 -15.25 -10.33
CA LEU A 107 3.89 -15.15 -10.81
C LEU A 107 3.60 -13.84 -11.54
N THR A 108 4.26 -12.76 -11.12
CA THR A 108 4.08 -11.44 -11.73
C THR A 108 4.51 -11.41 -13.20
N LYS A 109 5.45 -12.27 -13.63
CA LYS A 109 5.89 -12.38 -15.02
C LYS A 109 4.76 -12.83 -15.98
N SER A 110 3.77 -13.56 -15.48
CA SER A 110 2.60 -13.94 -16.28
C SER A 110 1.64 -12.78 -16.54
N ILE A 111 1.75 -11.70 -15.74
CA ILE A 111 0.85 -10.55 -15.78
C ILE A 111 1.50 -9.37 -16.52
N VAL A 112 2.80 -9.17 -16.34
CA VAL A 112 3.54 -8.00 -16.86
C VAL A 112 4.76 -8.46 -17.66
N LYS A 113 4.86 -8.02 -18.93
CA LYS A 113 5.94 -8.43 -19.86
C LYS A 113 7.35 -8.05 -19.36
N ASN A 114 7.47 -6.90 -18.68
CA ASN A 114 8.77 -6.36 -18.21
C ASN A 114 8.87 -6.44 -16.68
N ALA A 115 8.42 -7.55 -16.08
CA ALA A 115 8.56 -7.76 -14.64
C ALA A 115 10.03 -7.83 -14.25
N ILE A 116 10.37 -7.26 -13.08
CA ILE A 116 11.74 -7.35 -12.53
C ILE A 116 12.04 -8.80 -12.17
N GLU A 117 13.27 -9.22 -12.39
CA GLU A 117 13.72 -10.58 -12.08
C GLU A 117 13.60 -10.89 -10.60
N PRO A 118 12.98 -12.03 -10.22
CA PRO A 118 12.73 -12.38 -8.83
C PRO A 118 14.00 -12.44 -7.98
N ASP A 119 15.12 -12.91 -8.51
CA ASP A 119 16.38 -12.99 -7.78
C ASP A 119 16.90 -11.59 -7.38
N LYS A 120 16.76 -10.59 -8.25
CA LYS A 120 17.10 -9.18 -7.93
C LYS A 120 16.22 -8.62 -6.83
N LEU A 121 14.94 -9.00 -6.83
CA LEU A 121 14.01 -8.55 -5.79
C LEU A 121 14.25 -9.24 -4.45
N LEU A 122 14.58 -10.53 -4.46
CA LEU A 122 15.00 -11.26 -3.26
C LEU A 122 16.28 -10.66 -2.66
N GLU A 123 17.22 -10.24 -3.48
CA GLU A 123 18.41 -9.52 -3.04
C GLU A 123 18.05 -8.16 -2.43
N LEU A 124 17.20 -7.37 -3.10
CA LEU A 124 16.76 -6.05 -2.63
C LEU A 124 16.11 -6.11 -1.25
N VAL A 125 15.31 -7.15 -0.99
CA VAL A 125 14.64 -7.33 0.31
C VAL A 125 15.46 -8.16 1.31
N GLY A 126 16.71 -8.50 1.00
CA GLY A 126 17.63 -9.24 1.88
C GLY A 126 17.29 -10.71 2.08
N LEU A 127 16.66 -11.35 1.08
CA LEU A 127 16.13 -12.73 1.17
C LEU A 127 16.71 -13.69 0.13
N SER A 128 17.90 -13.44 -0.44
CA SER A 128 18.53 -14.33 -1.43
C SER A 128 18.63 -15.79 -0.95
N LYS A 129 18.88 -16.00 0.36
CA LYS A 129 18.95 -17.33 0.97
C LYS A 129 17.58 -18.03 1.13
N CYS A 130 16.51 -17.28 1.02
CA CYS A 130 15.15 -17.81 1.16
C CYS A 130 14.51 -18.21 -0.18
N ARG A 131 15.25 -18.10 -1.29
CA ARG A 131 14.79 -18.32 -2.66
C ARG A 131 13.87 -19.55 -2.82
N ASN A 132 14.29 -20.68 -2.27
CA ASN A 132 13.62 -21.97 -2.41
C ASN A 132 12.79 -22.36 -1.17
N LYS A 133 12.65 -21.46 -0.18
CA LYS A 133 11.78 -21.70 0.99
C LYS A 133 10.32 -21.48 0.63
N PHE A 134 9.46 -22.33 1.17
CA PHE A 134 8.01 -22.13 1.16
C PHE A 134 7.58 -21.19 2.30
N PRO A 135 6.40 -20.55 2.22
CA PRO A 135 5.90 -19.65 3.28
C PRO A 135 5.96 -20.26 4.69
N ALA A 136 5.61 -21.54 4.83
CA ALA A 136 5.67 -22.25 6.12
C ALA A 136 7.08 -22.39 6.73
N GLN A 137 8.13 -22.17 5.93
CA GLN A 137 9.54 -22.25 6.34
C GLN A 137 10.16 -20.86 6.60
N MET A 138 9.34 -19.79 6.54
CA MET A 138 9.76 -18.41 6.68
C MET A 138 9.11 -17.78 7.91
N SER A 139 9.84 -16.87 8.58
CA SER A 139 9.27 -16.01 9.61
C SER A 139 8.22 -15.05 9.02
N GLY A 140 7.35 -14.47 9.85
CA GLY A 140 6.37 -13.48 9.41
C GLY A 140 7.01 -12.30 8.67
N GLY A 141 8.12 -11.78 9.18
CA GLY A 141 8.85 -10.70 8.51
C GLY A 141 9.52 -11.12 7.19
N GLU A 142 10.01 -12.36 7.07
CA GLU A 142 10.49 -12.89 5.80
C GLU A 142 9.35 -12.99 4.79
N GLN A 143 8.17 -13.48 5.21
CA GLN A 143 6.99 -13.57 4.36
C GLN A 143 6.52 -12.18 3.91
N GLN A 144 6.52 -11.19 4.80
CA GLN A 144 6.16 -9.81 4.47
C GLN A 144 7.13 -9.21 3.44
N ARG A 145 8.43 -9.42 3.60
CA ARG A 145 9.42 -8.96 2.62
C ARG A 145 9.28 -9.66 1.26
N VAL A 146 8.89 -10.92 1.21
CA VAL A 146 8.53 -11.60 -0.06
C VAL A 146 7.27 -10.97 -0.67
N SER A 147 6.26 -10.64 0.14
CA SER A 147 5.06 -9.93 -0.33
C SER A 147 5.40 -8.57 -0.93
N ILE A 148 6.31 -7.80 -0.30
CA ILE A 148 6.84 -6.53 -0.84
C ILE A 148 7.59 -6.76 -2.15
N ALA A 149 8.48 -7.75 -2.22
CA ALA A 149 9.20 -8.11 -3.43
C ALA A 149 8.24 -8.46 -4.58
N ARG A 150 7.18 -9.23 -4.30
CA ARG A 150 6.12 -9.54 -5.27
C ARG A 150 5.38 -8.29 -5.73
N ALA A 151 5.07 -7.36 -4.82
CA ALA A 151 4.43 -6.09 -5.17
C ALA A 151 5.33 -5.24 -6.09
N LEU A 152 6.64 -5.24 -5.85
CA LEU A 152 7.64 -4.52 -6.64
C LEU A 152 7.88 -5.14 -8.02
N ALA A 153 7.61 -6.44 -8.21
CA ALA A 153 7.98 -7.17 -9.42
C ALA A 153 7.41 -6.57 -10.71
N LYS A 154 6.28 -5.89 -10.65
CA LYS A 154 5.70 -5.15 -11.79
C LYS A 154 6.23 -3.73 -11.95
N ASN A 155 7.23 -3.33 -11.17
CA ASN A 155 7.78 -1.97 -11.15
C ASN A 155 6.69 -0.88 -10.99
N PRO A 156 5.84 -0.96 -9.95
CA PRO A 156 4.72 -0.06 -9.78
C PRO A 156 5.19 1.38 -9.49
N LYS A 157 4.32 2.37 -9.77
CA LYS A 157 4.53 3.76 -9.35
C LYS A 157 4.16 3.96 -7.88
N ILE A 158 3.17 3.21 -7.41
CA ILE A 158 2.59 3.35 -6.07
C ILE A 158 2.62 2.00 -5.35
N LEU A 159 3.13 1.99 -4.13
CA LEU A 159 3.00 0.89 -3.18
C LEU A 159 1.92 1.24 -2.16
N LEU A 160 0.93 0.38 -2.06
CA LEU A 160 -0.20 0.50 -1.13
C LEU A 160 -0.05 -0.55 -0.03
N GLY A 161 0.13 -0.13 1.22
CA GLY A 161 0.25 -1.01 2.38
C GLY A 161 -0.98 -0.94 3.28
N ASP A 162 -1.70 -2.06 3.42
CA ASP A 162 -2.77 -2.19 4.40
C ASP A 162 -2.21 -2.85 5.65
N GLU A 163 -1.96 -2.05 6.71
CA GLU A 163 -1.35 -2.47 7.98
C GLU A 163 -0.10 -3.36 7.76
N PRO A 164 0.93 -2.91 7.00
CA PRO A 164 2.00 -3.78 6.52
C PRO A 164 2.88 -4.37 7.64
N THR A 165 2.76 -3.87 8.86
CA THR A 165 3.47 -4.36 10.05
C THR A 165 2.53 -4.91 11.12
N GLY A 166 1.22 -4.89 10.90
CA GLY A 166 0.23 -5.23 11.93
C GLY A 166 0.24 -6.68 12.41
N ALA A 167 0.89 -7.59 11.69
CA ALA A 167 1.06 -9.00 12.08
C ALA A 167 2.51 -9.33 12.52
N LEU A 168 3.37 -8.32 12.72
CA LEU A 168 4.79 -8.48 13.05
C LEU A 168 5.08 -7.98 14.46
N ASP A 169 6.13 -8.54 15.07
CA ASP A 169 6.75 -7.95 16.25
C ASP A 169 7.44 -6.60 15.90
N SER A 170 7.74 -5.79 16.92
CA SER A 170 8.28 -4.45 16.73
C SER A 170 9.60 -4.45 15.94
N GLU A 171 10.54 -5.33 16.28
CA GLU A 171 11.87 -5.36 15.62
C GLU A 171 11.71 -5.70 14.12
N THR A 172 10.91 -6.70 13.81
CA THR A 172 10.63 -7.11 12.43
C THR A 172 9.82 -6.04 11.69
N GLY A 173 8.90 -5.37 12.38
CA GLY A 173 8.13 -4.25 11.84
C GLY A 173 9.02 -3.10 11.39
N VAL A 174 10.02 -2.73 12.20
CA VAL A 174 11.03 -1.71 11.86
C VAL A 174 11.75 -2.06 10.56
N ILE A 175 12.23 -3.30 10.41
CA ILE A 175 12.92 -3.75 9.18
C ILE A 175 12.03 -3.58 7.93
N VAL A 176 10.74 -3.88 8.05
CA VAL A 176 9.79 -3.73 6.95
C VAL A 176 9.55 -2.24 6.62
N LEU A 177 9.40 -1.39 7.64
CA LEU A 177 9.21 0.05 7.45
C LEU A 177 10.45 0.73 6.88
N GLU A 178 11.67 0.35 7.32
CA GLU A 178 12.93 0.81 6.73
C GLU A 178 12.99 0.49 5.25
N LEU A 179 12.63 -0.74 4.86
CA LEU A 179 12.58 -1.12 3.45
C LEU A 179 11.62 -0.24 2.66
N LEU A 180 10.41 0.03 3.19
CA LEU A 180 9.43 0.88 2.52
C LEU A 180 9.89 2.34 2.43
N GLN A 181 10.51 2.88 3.49
CA GLN A 181 11.08 4.21 3.48
C GLN A 181 12.24 4.32 2.48
N LYS A 182 13.13 3.33 2.43
CA LYS A 182 14.21 3.25 1.45
C LYS A 182 13.68 3.24 0.01
N LEU A 183 12.66 2.44 -0.29
CA LEU A 183 12.01 2.39 -1.61
C LEU A 183 11.45 3.77 -2.00
N CYS A 184 10.90 4.50 -1.05
CA CYS A 184 10.41 5.86 -1.27
C CYS A 184 11.56 6.84 -1.53
N ARG A 185 12.60 6.85 -0.68
CA ARG A 185 13.69 7.84 -0.73
C ARG A 185 14.65 7.60 -1.90
N GLU A 186 15.09 6.35 -2.11
CA GLU A 186 16.12 5.98 -3.09
C GLU A 186 15.52 5.65 -4.45
N GLU A 187 14.45 4.83 -4.47
CA GLU A 187 13.81 4.36 -5.71
C GLU A 187 12.68 5.28 -6.21
N LYS A 188 12.42 6.40 -5.50
CA LYS A 188 11.36 7.37 -5.83
C LYS A 188 9.97 6.75 -5.99
N LYS A 189 9.69 5.64 -5.29
CA LYS A 189 8.35 5.06 -5.25
C LYS A 189 7.46 5.91 -4.34
N THR A 190 6.22 6.10 -4.72
CA THR A 190 5.22 6.66 -3.79
C THR A 190 4.73 5.52 -2.91
N VAL A 191 4.84 5.69 -1.60
CA VAL A 191 4.43 4.69 -0.61
C VAL A 191 3.26 5.25 0.19
N ILE A 192 2.15 4.53 0.22
CA ILE A 192 0.95 4.92 0.97
C ILE A 192 0.61 3.78 1.92
N ILE A 193 0.65 4.07 3.22
CA ILE A 193 0.34 3.09 4.28
C ILE A 193 -0.93 3.51 4.98
N VAL A 194 -1.86 2.59 5.17
CA VAL A 194 -2.94 2.77 6.15
C VAL A 194 -2.60 2.02 7.43
N THR A 195 -2.75 2.68 8.57
CA THR A 195 -2.43 2.11 9.87
C THR A 195 -3.18 2.80 11.00
N HIS A 196 -3.23 2.16 12.15
CA HIS A 196 -3.65 2.77 13.42
C HIS A 196 -2.46 3.14 14.32
N ASN A 197 -1.22 2.74 13.96
CA ASN A 197 -0.02 3.07 14.71
C ASN A 197 0.43 4.51 14.41
N SER A 198 0.40 5.37 15.44
CA SER A 198 0.78 6.79 15.33
C SER A 198 2.28 7.01 15.16
N ASP A 199 3.12 6.06 15.54
CA ASP A 199 4.57 6.21 15.46
C ASP A 199 5.05 6.15 14.01
N ILE A 200 4.41 5.35 13.16
CA ILE A 200 4.67 5.32 11.72
C ILE A 200 4.44 6.71 11.08
N ALA A 201 3.48 7.48 11.60
CA ALA A 201 3.20 8.81 11.10
C ALA A 201 4.36 9.80 11.26
N LYS A 202 5.27 9.58 12.22
CA LYS A 202 6.47 10.42 12.41
C LYS A 202 7.45 10.32 11.25
N CYS A 203 7.42 9.18 10.52
CA CYS A 203 8.30 8.89 9.39
C CYS A 203 7.74 9.35 8.04
N ALA A 204 6.47 9.81 8.01
CA ALA A 204 5.77 10.17 6.78
C ALA A 204 6.04 11.63 6.39
N ASP A 205 6.08 11.89 5.07
CA ASP A 205 6.06 13.25 4.52
C ASP A 205 4.70 13.91 4.69
N LYS A 206 3.64 13.09 4.55
CA LYS A 206 2.25 13.54 4.68
C LYS A 206 1.45 12.56 5.54
N VAL A 207 0.71 13.09 6.48
CA VAL A 207 -0.19 12.31 7.35
C VAL A 207 -1.62 12.77 7.13
N ILE A 208 -2.47 11.85 6.71
CA ILE A 208 -3.92 12.08 6.56
C ILE A 208 -4.62 11.39 7.71
N ARG A 209 -5.20 12.15 8.64
CA ARG A 209 -5.91 11.57 9.78
C ARG A 209 -7.39 11.45 9.49
N MET A 210 -7.88 10.22 9.62
CA MET A 210 -9.28 9.89 9.38
C MET A 210 -10.04 9.58 10.66
N LYS A 211 -11.32 10.00 10.69
CA LYS A 211 -12.26 9.65 11.73
C LYS A 211 -13.67 9.58 11.14
N ASN A 212 -14.38 8.45 11.36
CA ASN A 212 -15.77 8.26 10.94
C ASN A 212 -16.01 8.59 9.46
N GLY A 213 -15.15 8.09 8.58
CA GLY A 213 -15.25 8.29 7.13
C GLY A 213 -14.77 9.66 6.62
N LYS A 214 -14.39 10.58 7.48
CA LYS A 214 -13.97 11.95 7.13
C LYS A 214 -12.48 12.18 7.40
N ILE A 215 -11.89 13.11 6.67
CA ILE A 215 -10.58 13.66 7.02
C ILE A 215 -10.75 14.59 8.21
N LYS A 216 -10.04 14.32 9.29
CA LYS A 216 -9.96 15.18 10.46
C LYS A 216 -8.96 16.32 10.24
N ASP A 217 -7.75 15.96 9.77
CA ASP A 217 -6.67 16.87 9.44
C ASP A 217 -5.69 16.22 8.47
N ILE A 218 -4.94 17.05 7.76
CA ILE A 218 -3.79 16.67 6.93
C ILE A 218 -2.59 17.46 7.43
N THR A 219 -1.53 16.74 7.81
CA THR A 219 -0.27 17.33 8.25
C THR A 219 0.82 17.03 7.23
N ILE A 220 1.54 18.05 6.79
CA ILE A 220 2.77 17.91 6.01
C ILE A 220 3.93 17.98 7.01
N ASN A 221 4.86 17.04 6.90
CA ASN A 221 6.02 16.96 7.77
C ASN A 221 7.26 17.35 6.98
N ASP A 222 7.81 18.52 7.27
CA ASP A 222 8.98 19.06 6.57
C ASP A 222 10.28 18.28 6.90
N LYS A 223 10.28 17.53 8.00
CA LYS A 223 11.43 16.74 8.47
C LYS A 223 10.96 15.39 9.03
N PRO A 224 10.52 14.47 8.14
CA PRO A 224 10.15 13.14 8.59
C PRO A 224 11.35 12.40 9.19
N LEU A 225 11.13 11.72 10.30
CA LEU A 225 12.16 10.93 10.96
C LEU A 225 12.58 9.71 10.11
N ASP A 226 13.83 9.29 10.28
CA ASP A 226 14.21 7.94 9.89
C ASP A 226 13.46 6.93 10.77
N VAL A 227 13.06 5.81 10.20
CA VAL A 227 12.36 4.75 10.93
C VAL A 227 13.17 4.28 12.14
N LYS A 228 14.51 4.32 12.06
CA LYS A 228 15.43 3.94 13.16
C LYS A 228 15.44 4.92 14.35
N GLU A 229 14.97 6.14 14.14
CA GLU A 229 14.93 7.18 15.16
C GLU A 229 13.65 7.18 16.00
N VAL A 230 12.72 6.29 15.67
CA VAL A 230 11.43 6.19 16.36
C VAL A 230 11.49 5.11 17.44
N ASP A 231 11.02 5.44 18.64
CA ASP A 231 10.77 4.46 19.70
C ASP A 231 9.51 3.65 19.37
N TRP A 232 9.69 2.35 19.13
CA TRP A 232 8.65 1.42 18.66
C TRP A 232 8.04 0.57 19.79
#